data_3b517ae4d4a9c5608f21da3de317503f
#
_entry.id   3b517ae4d4a9c5608f21da3de317503f
#
_cell.length_a   1.000
_cell.length_b   1.000
_cell.length_c   1.000
_cell.angle_alpha   90.00
_cell.angle_beta   90.00
_cell.angle_gamma   90.00
#
_symmetry.space_group_name_H-M   'P 1'
#
loop_
_entity.id
_entity.type
_entity.pdbx_description
1 polymer ?
#
loop_
_entity_poly.entity_id
_entity_poly.type
_entity_poly.pdbx_seq_one_letter_code
_entity_poly.pdbx_strand_id
1 'polypeptide(L)'
;MRTGLICKKLGMSRVFDSNGSHIPVTILHLDKCQVISSMTEEKNGYSALQIGVGEIKDKKLTKSMQGHFKKNKVEPKLKLSEFRVSPENLIDNGTEIVASHFVNGQLVDATGTSIGKGFAGAMKRHNFGGLRASHGVSISHRSHGSTGQCQDPGKVFKGKKMAGHMGASTVTTQNLEIVKTDSENGYIFVKGSVPGSKGGWVILNDAKKIPLRDDLPLPAGVKGHDLSEEAPAEETPATEEEAPAEKEALAEKEALAEEEAKDES
;
A
#
# COMPACT_ATOMS: atom_id res chain seq x y z
N MET A 1 -0.99 -15.33 7.24
CA MET A 1 -1.39 -14.01 6.70
C MET A 1 -0.83 -12.93 7.62
N ARG A 2 -0.16 -11.91 7.08
CA ARG A 2 0.28 -10.74 7.85
C ARG A 2 -0.70 -9.57 7.66
N THR A 3 -0.51 -8.49 8.39
CA THR A 3 -1.39 -7.33 8.36
C THR A 3 -1.27 -6.54 7.06
N GLY A 4 -2.31 -5.78 6.71
CA GLY A 4 -2.26 -4.75 5.65
C GLY A 4 -2.03 -3.37 6.24
N LEU A 5 -1.95 -2.34 5.37
CA LEU A 5 -1.79 -0.94 5.74
C LEU A 5 -2.92 -0.07 5.23
N ILE A 6 -3.18 1.03 5.92
CA ILE A 6 -4.12 2.06 5.48
C ILE A 6 -3.29 3.28 5.05
N CYS A 7 -3.39 3.65 3.78
CA CYS A 7 -2.62 4.75 3.19
C CYS A 7 -3.54 5.84 2.63
N LYS A 8 -3.05 7.05 2.51
CA LYS A 8 -3.72 8.17 1.87
C LYS A 8 -3.19 8.36 0.46
N LYS A 9 -4.05 8.37 -0.54
CA LYS A 9 -3.67 8.61 -1.93
C LYS A 9 -3.29 10.06 -2.14
N LEU A 10 -2.04 10.36 -2.48
CA LEU A 10 -1.58 11.71 -2.80
C LEU A 10 -1.85 12.07 -4.26
N GLY A 11 -1.60 11.14 -5.17
CA GLY A 11 -1.77 11.37 -6.60
C GLY A 11 -1.02 10.37 -7.44
N MET A 12 -0.80 10.70 -8.70
CA MET A 12 0.01 9.91 -9.62
C MET A 12 1.23 10.71 -10.08
N SER A 13 2.32 10.00 -10.32
CA SER A 13 3.57 10.50 -10.86
C SER A 13 4.20 9.46 -11.76
N ARG A 14 5.43 9.65 -12.14
CA ARG A 14 6.25 8.72 -12.92
C ARG A 14 7.62 8.55 -12.25
N VAL A 15 8.15 7.36 -12.33
CA VAL A 15 9.52 7.03 -11.92
C VAL A 15 10.24 6.47 -13.15
N PHE A 16 11.52 6.78 -13.30
CA PHE A 16 12.35 6.19 -14.34
C PHE A 16 12.97 4.91 -13.82
N ASP A 17 12.92 3.88 -14.62
CA ASP A 17 13.65 2.64 -14.38
C ASP A 17 15.13 2.80 -14.77
N SER A 18 15.98 1.87 -14.34
CA SER A 18 17.41 1.82 -14.71
C SER A 18 17.63 1.83 -16.22
N ASN A 19 16.68 1.29 -16.99
CA ASN A 19 16.68 1.26 -18.45
C ASN A 19 16.16 2.56 -19.10
N GLY A 20 15.88 3.62 -18.32
CA GLY A 20 15.29 4.87 -18.81
C GLY A 20 13.81 4.81 -19.16
N SER A 21 13.14 3.69 -18.93
CA SER A 21 11.70 3.53 -19.17
C SER A 21 10.86 4.26 -18.13
N HIS A 22 9.77 4.91 -18.57
CA HIS A 22 8.81 5.57 -17.69
C HIS A 22 7.87 4.56 -17.04
N ILE A 23 7.86 4.48 -15.72
CA ILE A 23 6.90 3.69 -14.95
C ILE A 23 5.87 4.63 -14.33
N PRO A 24 4.57 4.55 -14.72
CA PRO A 24 3.53 5.34 -14.07
C PRO A 24 3.29 4.77 -12.66
N VAL A 25 3.32 5.64 -11.65
CA VAL A 25 3.14 5.25 -10.25
C VAL A 25 2.07 6.08 -9.57
N THR A 26 1.35 5.44 -8.65
CA THR A 26 0.51 6.13 -7.66
C THR A 26 1.28 6.26 -6.37
N ILE A 27 1.33 7.48 -5.82
CA ILE A 27 1.99 7.77 -4.55
C ILE A 27 0.96 7.64 -3.42
N LEU A 28 1.24 6.76 -2.49
CA LEU A 28 0.46 6.55 -1.27
C LEU A 28 1.29 6.99 -0.07
N HIS A 29 0.67 7.71 0.85
CA HIS A 29 1.31 8.20 2.07
C HIS A 29 0.76 7.44 3.27
N LEU A 30 1.65 6.90 4.07
CA LEU A 30 1.40 6.25 5.33
C LEU A 30 1.54 7.29 6.46
N ASP A 31 0.40 7.71 7.01
CA ASP A 31 0.36 8.75 8.04
C ASP A 31 0.23 8.11 9.42
N LYS A 32 1.35 7.91 10.12
CA LYS A 32 1.46 7.38 11.50
C LYS A 32 0.55 6.16 11.73
N CYS A 33 0.81 5.12 10.98
CA CYS A 33 0.06 3.86 11.08
C CYS A 33 0.41 3.14 12.37
N GLN A 34 -0.59 2.89 13.23
CA GLN A 34 -0.39 2.33 14.56
C GLN A 34 -1.41 1.23 14.84
N VAL A 35 -0.96 0.16 15.50
CA VAL A 35 -1.83 -0.90 16.01
C VAL A 35 -2.57 -0.37 17.23
N ILE A 36 -3.90 -0.40 17.17
CA ILE A 36 -4.76 0.08 18.26
C ILE A 36 -5.15 -1.06 19.19
N SER A 37 -5.57 -2.18 18.62
CA SER A 37 -6.01 -3.34 19.38
C SER A 37 -5.68 -4.63 18.64
N SER A 38 -5.16 -5.60 19.36
CA SER A 38 -5.02 -6.98 18.91
C SER A 38 -6.23 -7.80 19.36
N MET A 39 -6.80 -8.55 18.42
CA MET A 39 -7.93 -9.45 18.63
C MET A 39 -7.42 -10.87 18.61
N THR A 40 -7.71 -11.63 19.69
CA THR A 40 -7.33 -13.03 19.83
C THR A 40 -8.55 -13.94 19.71
N GLU A 41 -8.33 -15.17 19.31
CA GLU A 41 -9.39 -16.16 19.15
C GLU A 41 -10.16 -16.41 20.45
N GLU A 42 -9.45 -16.44 21.60
CA GLU A 42 -10.06 -16.65 22.91
C GLU A 42 -11.07 -15.56 23.30
N LYS A 43 -10.78 -14.30 23.00
CA LYS A 43 -11.62 -13.16 23.40
C LYS A 43 -12.67 -12.79 22.36
N ASN A 44 -12.32 -12.86 21.08
CA ASN A 44 -13.11 -12.32 19.98
C ASN A 44 -13.62 -13.39 19.01
N GLY A 45 -13.17 -14.65 19.14
CA GLY A 45 -13.51 -15.74 18.23
C GLY A 45 -12.76 -15.68 16.89
N TYR A 46 -11.76 -14.80 16.75
CA TYR A 46 -10.90 -14.69 15.59
C TYR A 46 -9.65 -13.88 15.87
N SER A 47 -8.60 -14.08 15.05
CA SER A 47 -7.34 -13.34 15.14
C SER A 47 -7.31 -12.20 14.12
N ALA A 48 -7.11 -10.97 14.61
CA ALA A 48 -7.04 -9.76 13.77
C ALA A 48 -6.26 -8.64 14.48
N LEU A 49 -5.80 -7.68 13.71
CA LEU A 49 -5.23 -6.42 14.18
C LEU A 49 -6.12 -5.26 13.75
N GLN A 50 -6.49 -4.40 14.69
CA GLN A 50 -7.13 -3.13 14.40
C GLN A 50 -6.06 -2.05 14.26
N ILE A 51 -5.95 -1.50 13.06
CA ILE A 51 -4.97 -0.48 12.72
C ILE A 51 -5.64 0.86 12.54
N GLY A 52 -4.98 1.91 13.02
CA GLY A 52 -5.41 3.29 12.88
C GLY A 52 -4.37 4.16 12.21
N VAL A 53 -4.85 5.15 11.45
CA VAL A 53 -4.01 6.13 10.75
C VAL A 53 -4.59 7.52 10.85
N GLY A 54 -3.71 8.53 10.69
CA GLY A 54 -4.05 9.94 10.76
C GLY A 54 -4.40 10.40 12.17
N GLU A 55 -4.03 11.60 12.50
CA GLU A 55 -4.31 12.19 13.81
C GLU A 55 -5.66 12.92 13.82
N ILE A 56 -6.37 12.84 14.93
CA ILE A 56 -7.59 13.59 15.18
C ILE A 56 -7.59 14.18 16.58
N LYS A 57 -8.06 15.40 16.71
CA LYS A 57 -8.21 16.05 18.02
C LYS A 57 -9.34 15.39 18.83
N ASP A 58 -9.12 15.17 20.12
CA ASP A 58 -10.11 14.55 21.04
C ASP A 58 -11.49 15.19 20.99
N LYS A 59 -11.55 16.51 20.82
CA LYS A 59 -12.83 17.26 20.72
C LYS A 59 -13.71 16.84 19.55
N LYS A 60 -13.14 16.21 18.50
CA LYS A 60 -13.87 15.74 17.33
C LYS A 60 -14.33 14.29 17.44
N LEU A 61 -13.95 13.59 18.52
CA LEU A 61 -14.33 12.20 18.76
C LEU A 61 -15.56 12.10 19.67
N THR A 62 -16.35 11.06 19.43
CA THR A 62 -17.45 10.68 20.34
C THR A 62 -16.84 10.10 21.64
N LYS A 63 -17.58 10.20 22.77
CA LYS A 63 -17.13 9.68 24.06
C LYS A 63 -16.81 8.18 24.02
N SER A 64 -17.56 7.39 23.25
CA SER A 64 -17.31 5.96 23.05
C SER A 64 -15.98 5.69 22.39
N MET A 65 -15.62 6.44 21.34
CA MET A 65 -14.32 6.30 20.67
C MET A 65 -13.16 6.78 21.54
N GLN A 66 -13.34 7.85 22.31
CA GLN A 66 -12.34 8.28 23.29
C GLN A 66 -12.07 7.18 24.33
N GLY A 67 -13.14 6.50 24.82
CA GLY A 67 -13.02 5.37 25.72
C GLY A 67 -12.26 4.21 25.11
N HIS A 68 -12.50 3.92 23.81
CA HIS A 68 -11.80 2.86 23.09
C HIS A 68 -10.29 3.12 22.99
N PHE A 69 -9.86 4.32 22.61
CA PHE A 69 -8.43 4.67 22.54
C PHE A 69 -7.77 4.71 23.91
N LYS A 70 -8.44 5.26 24.93
CA LYS A 70 -7.95 5.28 26.31
C LYS A 70 -7.75 3.88 26.88
N LYS A 71 -8.68 2.94 26.62
CA LYS A 71 -8.56 1.53 27.04
C LYS A 71 -7.31 0.88 26.49
N ASN A 72 -6.99 1.15 25.24
CA ASN A 72 -5.83 0.58 24.54
C ASN A 72 -4.54 1.41 24.71
N LYS A 73 -4.58 2.54 25.45
CA LYS A 73 -3.45 3.44 25.69
C LYS A 73 -2.77 3.94 24.40
N VAL A 74 -3.58 4.23 23.38
CA VAL A 74 -3.13 4.67 22.04
C VAL A 74 -3.72 6.04 21.73
N GLU A 75 -2.97 6.85 20.97
CA GLU A 75 -3.44 8.14 20.48
C GLU A 75 -4.66 8.01 19.56
N PRO A 76 -5.57 9.01 19.57
CA PRO A 76 -6.74 9.02 18.71
C PRO A 76 -6.38 9.03 17.24
N LYS A 77 -6.94 8.12 16.46
CA LYS A 77 -6.73 7.99 15.02
C LYS A 77 -8.00 8.31 14.22
N LEU A 78 -7.81 8.90 13.03
CA LEU A 78 -8.91 9.35 12.17
C LEU A 78 -9.62 8.19 11.46
N LYS A 79 -8.87 7.23 10.95
CA LYS A 79 -9.39 6.09 10.19
C LYS A 79 -8.93 4.79 10.84
N LEU A 80 -9.89 3.88 11.05
CA LEU A 80 -9.66 2.54 11.60
C LEU A 80 -10.03 1.50 10.56
N SER A 81 -9.31 0.41 10.54
CA SER A 81 -9.66 -0.81 9.81
C SER A 81 -9.10 -2.03 10.52
N GLU A 82 -9.76 -3.16 10.36
CA GLU A 82 -9.33 -4.43 10.88
C GLU A 82 -8.75 -5.29 9.77
N PHE A 83 -7.65 -5.99 10.10
CA PHE A 83 -6.98 -6.92 9.22
C PHE A 83 -6.91 -8.28 9.89
N ARG A 84 -7.45 -9.29 9.23
CA ARG A 84 -7.30 -10.68 9.66
C ARG A 84 -5.86 -11.10 9.48
N VAL A 85 -5.26 -11.64 10.55
CA VAL A 85 -3.87 -12.10 10.58
C VAL A 85 -3.81 -13.52 11.13
N SER A 86 -2.74 -14.25 10.81
CA SER A 86 -2.46 -15.51 11.47
C SER A 86 -2.11 -15.28 12.95
N PRO A 87 -2.46 -16.19 13.88
CA PRO A 87 -2.17 -16.01 15.30
C PRO A 87 -0.70 -15.71 15.61
N GLU A 88 0.22 -16.27 14.82
CA GLU A 88 1.67 -16.09 14.92
C GLU A 88 2.14 -14.66 14.58
N ASN A 89 1.33 -13.91 13.81
CA ASN A 89 1.65 -12.56 13.33
C ASN A 89 0.90 -11.46 14.09
N LEU A 90 0.48 -11.74 15.30
CA LEU A 90 -0.10 -10.73 16.20
C LEU A 90 1.00 -9.78 16.66
N ILE A 91 0.66 -8.48 16.73
CA ILE A 91 1.54 -7.39 17.12
C ILE A 91 0.94 -6.69 18.32
N ASP A 92 1.78 -6.21 19.23
CA ASP A 92 1.35 -5.50 20.43
C ASP A 92 0.68 -4.15 20.13
N ASN A 93 -0.26 -3.79 21.01
CA ASN A 93 -0.97 -2.51 20.92
C ASN A 93 0.01 -1.34 21.08
N GLY A 94 -0.18 -0.30 20.29
CA GLY A 94 0.66 0.89 20.32
C GLY A 94 1.85 0.86 19.36
N THR A 95 2.16 -0.29 18.77
CA THR A 95 3.27 -0.43 17.83
C THR A 95 3.02 0.35 16.53
N GLU A 96 4.00 1.11 16.07
CA GLU A 96 3.94 1.84 14.79
C GLU A 96 4.48 0.97 13.67
N ILE A 97 3.72 0.91 12.56
CA ILE A 97 4.11 0.19 11.34
C ILE A 97 4.57 1.22 10.30
N VAL A 98 5.71 0.95 9.66
CA VAL A 98 6.36 1.84 8.69
C VAL A 98 6.24 1.31 7.26
N ALA A 99 6.60 2.15 6.28
CA ALA A 99 6.48 1.80 4.86
C ALA A 99 7.37 0.63 4.44
N SER A 100 8.46 0.33 5.20
CA SER A 100 9.31 -0.86 5.00
C SER A 100 8.59 -2.20 5.24
N HIS A 101 7.32 -2.16 5.72
CA HIS A 101 6.44 -3.33 5.74
C HIS A 101 6.30 -3.98 4.36
N PHE A 102 6.32 -3.19 3.31
CA PHE A 102 6.29 -3.68 1.94
C PHE A 102 7.67 -3.58 1.29
N VAL A 103 8.06 -4.60 0.57
CA VAL A 103 9.36 -4.71 -0.13
C VAL A 103 9.19 -4.33 -1.61
N ASN A 104 10.23 -3.76 -2.21
CA ASN A 104 10.25 -3.42 -3.63
C ASN A 104 10.05 -4.68 -4.51
N GLY A 105 9.25 -4.55 -5.56
CA GLY A 105 8.86 -5.66 -6.43
C GLY A 105 7.80 -6.58 -5.86
N GLN A 106 7.30 -6.33 -4.65
CA GLN A 106 6.19 -7.07 -4.05
C GLN A 106 4.87 -6.74 -4.76
N LEU A 107 3.98 -7.73 -4.89
CA LEU A 107 2.63 -7.56 -5.41
C LEU A 107 1.62 -7.36 -4.27
N VAL A 108 0.77 -6.36 -4.43
CA VAL A 108 -0.25 -5.97 -3.44
C VAL A 108 -1.61 -5.78 -4.07
N ASP A 109 -2.65 -5.94 -3.25
CA ASP A 109 -4.03 -5.65 -3.59
C ASP A 109 -4.44 -4.31 -2.96
N ALA A 110 -4.84 -3.34 -3.79
CA ALA A 110 -5.26 -2.03 -3.34
C ALA A 110 -6.78 -1.90 -3.34
N THR A 111 -7.37 -1.67 -2.18
CA THR A 111 -8.82 -1.50 -1.99
C THR A 111 -9.14 -0.07 -1.60
N GLY A 112 -10.03 0.58 -2.35
CA GLY A 112 -10.46 1.95 -2.06
C GLY A 112 -11.87 2.23 -2.50
N THR A 113 -12.41 3.36 -2.08
CA THR A 113 -13.73 3.84 -2.53
C THR A 113 -13.57 4.57 -3.86
N SER A 114 -14.20 4.07 -4.90
CA SER A 114 -14.14 4.68 -6.24
C SER A 114 -14.77 6.08 -6.26
N ILE A 115 -14.34 6.89 -7.22
CA ILE A 115 -14.91 8.24 -7.40
C ILE A 115 -16.40 8.13 -7.73
N GLY A 116 -17.25 8.84 -6.99
CA GLY A 116 -18.67 8.90 -7.22
C GLY A 116 -19.00 9.61 -8.53
N LYS A 117 -19.93 9.06 -9.30
CA LYS A 117 -20.44 9.63 -10.56
C LYS A 117 -21.92 9.97 -10.52
N GLY A 118 -22.52 9.94 -9.31
CA GLY A 118 -23.93 10.23 -9.08
C GLY A 118 -24.87 9.20 -9.73
N PHE A 119 -26.11 9.61 -9.98
CA PHE A 119 -27.07 8.78 -10.71
C PHE A 119 -26.65 8.68 -12.18
N ALA A 120 -26.52 7.48 -12.70
CA ALA A 120 -26.11 7.23 -14.07
C ALA A 120 -27.15 6.38 -14.80
N GLY A 121 -27.46 6.74 -16.05
CA GLY A 121 -28.32 5.96 -16.93
C GLY A 121 -27.68 4.62 -17.29
N ALA A 122 -28.50 3.70 -17.81
CA ALA A 122 -28.08 2.36 -18.16
C ALA A 122 -26.94 2.33 -19.19
N MET A 123 -26.87 3.28 -20.11
CA MET A 123 -25.79 3.41 -21.08
C MET A 123 -24.45 3.69 -20.38
N LYS A 124 -24.39 4.67 -19.46
CA LYS A 124 -23.16 5.03 -18.75
C LYS A 124 -22.77 3.96 -17.70
N ARG A 125 -23.76 3.41 -16.99
CA ARG A 125 -23.53 2.48 -15.87
C ARG A 125 -23.16 1.08 -16.32
N HIS A 126 -23.81 0.60 -17.43
CA HIS A 126 -23.72 -0.79 -17.86
C HIS A 126 -23.33 -0.95 -19.35
N ASN A 127 -22.98 0.15 -20.02
CA ASN A 127 -22.58 0.17 -21.45
C ASN A 127 -23.68 -0.34 -22.40
N PHE A 128 -24.95 0.00 -22.11
CA PHE A 128 -26.06 -0.32 -23.02
C PHE A 128 -25.97 0.54 -24.29
N GLY A 129 -26.31 -0.03 -25.44
CA GLY A 129 -26.24 0.65 -26.71
C GLY A 129 -27.29 1.76 -26.90
N GLY A 130 -28.39 1.72 -26.13
CA GLY A 130 -29.53 2.61 -26.33
C GLY A 130 -30.36 2.22 -27.57
N LEU A 131 -31.20 3.14 -28.03
CA LEU A 131 -32.01 2.99 -29.23
C LEU A 131 -31.44 3.81 -30.39
N ARG A 132 -31.92 3.56 -31.60
CA ARG A 132 -31.48 4.26 -32.81
C ARG A 132 -31.70 5.78 -32.70
N ALA A 133 -30.82 6.56 -33.33
CA ALA A 133 -30.93 8.03 -33.39
C ALA A 133 -32.00 8.52 -34.38
N SER A 134 -32.36 7.69 -35.33
CA SER A 134 -33.35 7.96 -36.39
C SER A 134 -34.33 6.79 -36.53
N HIS A 135 -35.03 6.66 -37.66
CA HIS A 135 -36.01 5.60 -37.96
C HIS A 135 -37.19 5.57 -36.96
N GLY A 136 -37.79 6.76 -36.68
CA GLY A 136 -39.02 6.88 -35.92
C GLY A 136 -38.86 6.87 -34.39
N VAL A 137 -37.63 6.76 -33.87
CA VAL A 137 -37.39 6.87 -32.45
C VAL A 137 -37.42 8.36 -32.06
N SER A 138 -38.34 8.71 -31.12
CA SER A 138 -38.55 10.08 -30.63
C SER A 138 -37.64 10.35 -29.40
N ILE A 139 -38.16 10.30 -28.20
CA ILE A 139 -37.45 10.72 -26.98
C ILE A 139 -36.63 9.63 -26.30
N SER A 140 -36.78 8.38 -26.71
CA SER A 140 -36.26 7.20 -25.97
C SER A 140 -34.84 6.77 -26.35
N HIS A 141 -34.02 7.66 -26.97
CA HIS A 141 -32.69 7.32 -27.50
C HIS A 141 -31.74 6.69 -26.47
N ARG A 142 -31.85 7.06 -25.21
CA ARG A 142 -30.95 6.59 -24.15
C ARG A 142 -31.58 5.60 -23.17
N SER A 143 -32.75 5.04 -23.51
CA SER A 143 -33.43 4.05 -22.66
C SER A 143 -32.69 2.70 -22.68
N HIS A 144 -32.95 1.89 -21.67
CA HIS A 144 -32.32 0.57 -21.51
C HIS A 144 -33.06 -0.55 -22.26
N GLY A 145 -34.16 -0.24 -22.96
CA GLY A 145 -34.95 -1.23 -23.69
C GLY A 145 -35.89 -2.01 -22.76
N SER A 146 -36.28 -3.23 -23.18
CA SER A 146 -37.19 -4.08 -22.43
C SER A 146 -36.60 -4.48 -21.07
N THR A 147 -37.46 -4.52 -20.05
CA THR A 147 -37.11 -4.95 -18.69
C THR A 147 -37.49 -6.41 -18.41
N GLY A 148 -38.33 -7.02 -19.24
CA GLY A 148 -38.79 -8.41 -19.07
C GLY A 148 -39.73 -8.82 -20.17
N GLN A 149 -40.35 -9.98 -19.98
CA GLN A 149 -41.39 -10.56 -20.83
C GLN A 149 -42.76 -10.03 -20.42
N CYS A 150 -43.83 -10.54 -21.04
CA CYS A 150 -45.21 -10.13 -20.76
C CYS A 150 -45.76 -10.68 -19.42
N GLN A 151 -46.95 -11.34 -19.48
CA GLN A 151 -47.61 -11.88 -18.27
C GLN A 151 -46.83 -13.01 -17.61
N ASP A 152 -46.06 -13.79 -18.39
CA ASP A 152 -45.12 -14.77 -17.90
C ASP A 152 -43.68 -14.27 -18.07
N PRO A 153 -42.87 -14.20 -17.01
CA PRO A 153 -43.10 -14.52 -15.58
C PRO A 153 -43.82 -13.44 -14.78
N GLY A 154 -44.33 -12.34 -15.40
CA GLY A 154 -45.01 -11.23 -14.73
C GLY A 154 -44.14 -10.40 -13.75
N LYS A 155 -42.84 -10.53 -13.81
CA LYS A 155 -41.87 -9.88 -12.94
C LYS A 155 -40.58 -9.51 -13.66
N VAL A 156 -39.86 -8.53 -13.13
CA VAL A 156 -38.48 -8.25 -13.53
C VAL A 156 -37.55 -9.15 -12.74
N PHE A 157 -36.65 -9.87 -13.42
CA PHE A 157 -35.67 -10.74 -12.74
C PHE A 157 -34.73 -9.96 -11.85
N LYS A 158 -34.36 -10.58 -10.71
CA LYS A 158 -33.33 -10.02 -9.80
C LYS A 158 -32.01 -9.85 -10.57
N GLY A 159 -31.28 -8.76 -10.27
CA GLY A 159 -30.00 -8.47 -10.93
C GLY A 159 -30.12 -7.85 -12.32
N LYS A 160 -31.35 -7.55 -12.85
CA LYS A 160 -31.51 -6.81 -14.10
C LYS A 160 -30.79 -5.48 -14.03
N LYS A 161 -29.89 -5.26 -15.01
CA LYS A 161 -29.10 -4.02 -15.08
C LYS A 161 -29.98 -2.82 -15.41
N MET A 162 -30.03 -1.82 -14.55
CA MET A 162 -30.82 -0.60 -14.68
C MET A 162 -30.01 0.63 -14.31
N ALA A 163 -30.55 1.80 -14.59
CA ALA A 163 -30.02 3.07 -14.11
C ALA A 163 -29.93 3.10 -12.57
N GLY A 164 -29.03 3.87 -12.02
CA GLY A 164 -28.85 3.99 -10.59
C GLY A 164 -27.52 4.67 -10.22
N HIS A 165 -27.20 4.65 -8.94
CA HIS A 165 -25.96 5.23 -8.43
C HIS A 165 -24.74 4.53 -9.02
N MET A 166 -23.77 5.30 -9.48
CA MET A 166 -22.50 4.80 -10.04
C MET A 166 -21.31 5.40 -9.28
N GLY A 167 -20.31 4.58 -9.01
CA GLY A 167 -19.16 4.98 -8.20
C GLY A 167 -19.49 5.06 -6.71
N ALA A 168 -18.59 5.65 -5.91
CA ALA A 168 -18.62 5.67 -4.44
C ALA A 168 -18.85 4.27 -3.82
N SER A 169 -18.38 3.25 -4.49
CA SER A 169 -18.39 1.85 -4.06
C SER A 169 -16.97 1.37 -3.80
N THR A 170 -16.81 0.41 -2.92
CA THR A 170 -15.53 -0.24 -2.67
C THR A 170 -15.09 -1.04 -3.89
N VAL A 171 -13.88 -0.79 -4.36
CA VAL A 171 -13.26 -1.46 -5.52
C VAL A 171 -11.86 -1.89 -5.12
N THR A 172 -11.49 -3.10 -5.50
CA THR A 172 -10.14 -3.64 -5.29
C THR A 172 -9.45 -3.82 -6.64
N THR A 173 -8.26 -3.25 -6.78
CA THR A 173 -7.34 -3.53 -7.88
C THR A 173 -6.30 -4.50 -7.37
N GLN A 174 -6.22 -5.66 -8.00
CA GLN A 174 -5.35 -6.77 -7.58
C GLN A 174 -4.01 -6.74 -8.30
N ASN A 175 -2.99 -7.35 -7.65
CA ASN A 175 -1.67 -7.62 -8.23
C ASN A 175 -0.95 -6.35 -8.73
N LEU A 176 -0.97 -5.28 -7.96
CA LEU A 176 -0.19 -4.08 -8.24
C LEU A 176 1.22 -4.25 -7.68
N GLU A 177 2.22 -3.94 -8.48
CA GLU A 177 3.64 -4.01 -8.11
C GLU A 177 4.06 -2.76 -7.33
N ILE A 178 4.81 -2.95 -6.24
CA ILE A 178 5.47 -1.87 -5.51
C ILE A 178 6.80 -1.58 -6.18
N VAL A 179 6.97 -0.36 -6.67
CA VAL A 179 8.18 0.09 -7.36
C VAL A 179 9.25 0.51 -6.36
N LYS A 180 8.85 1.30 -5.36
CA LYS A 180 9.75 1.85 -4.34
C LYS A 180 8.98 2.14 -3.06
N THR A 181 9.67 1.99 -1.93
CA THR A 181 9.21 2.42 -0.61
C THR A 181 10.18 3.44 -0.03
N ASP A 182 9.67 4.44 0.66
CA ASP A 182 10.43 5.45 1.39
C ASP A 182 9.94 5.43 2.84
N SER A 183 10.75 4.86 3.72
CA SER A 183 10.40 4.68 5.13
C SER A 183 10.49 5.99 5.93
N GLU A 184 11.37 6.92 5.55
CA GLU A 184 11.55 8.20 6.25
C GLU A 184 10.32 9.10 6.08
N ASN A 185 9.85 9.25 4.83
CA ASN A 185 8.69 10.08 4.51
C ASN A 185 7.37 9.30 4.49
N GLY A 186 7.40 7.98 4.71
CA GLY A 186 6.21 7.13 4.69
C GLY A 186 5.55 7.02 3.32
N TYR A 187 6.31 7.10 2.22
CA TYR A 187 5.75 6.98 0.88
C TYR A 187 5.89 5.57 0.32
N ILE A 188 4.81 5.11 -0.33
CA ILE A 188 4.76 3.84 -1.05
C ILE A 188 4.39 4.16 -2.51
N PHE A 189 5.23 3.74 -3.44
CA PHE A 189 5.05 3.95 -4.88
C PHE A 189 4.54 2.67 -5.51
N VAL A 190 3.27 2.68 -5.92
CA VAL A 190 2.59 1.53 -6.52
C VAL A 190 2.46 1.75 -8.01
N LYS A 191 2.87 0.79 -8.82
CA LYS A 191 2.80 0.82 -10.29
C LYS A 191 1.34 0.82 -10.75
N GLY A 192 1.01 1.79 -11.58
CA GLY A 192 -0.31 1.90 -12.20
C GLY A 192 -1.33 2.68 -11.38
N SER A 193 -2.61 2.42 -11.62
CA SER A 193 -3.72 3.15 -11.04
C SER A 193 -4.26 2.46 -9.78
N VAL A 194 -4.55 3.25 -8.75
CA VAL A 194 -5.17 2.83 -7.49
C VAL A 194 -6.57 3.45 -7.41
N PRO A 195 -7.60 2.73 -6.95
CA PRO A 195 -8.96 3.25 -6.87
C PRO A 195 -9.07 4.42 -5.88
N GLY A 196 -10.03 5.31 -6.13
CA GLY A 196 -10.33 6.45 -5.29
C GLY A 196 -9.81 7.79 -5.80
N SER A 197 -10.30 8.85 -5.17
CA SER A 197 -9.89 10.23 -5.44
C SER A 197 -8.57 10.57 -4.76
N LYS A 198 -7.92 11.67 -5.19
CA LYS A 198 -6.82 12.27 -4.46
C LYS A 198 -7.28 12.66 -3.04
N GLY A 199 -6.47 12.34 -2.04
CA GLY A 199 -6.80 12.53 -0.64
C GLY A 199 -7.68 11.43 -0.01
N GLY A 200 -8.14 10.45 -0.81
CA GLY A 200 -8.92 9.31 -0.32
C GLY A 200 -8.05 8.26 0.39
N TRP A 201 -8.68 7.49 1.27
CA TRP A 201 -8.06 6.38 1.98
C TRP A 201 -8.07 5.11 1.14
N VAL A 202 -6.97 4.40 1.14
CA VAL A 202 -6.75 3.15 0.42
C VAL A 202 -6.20 2.13 1.39
N ILE A 203 -6.72 0.93 1.35
CA ILE A 203 -6.22 -0.23 2.09
C ILE A 203 -5.32 -1.01 1.16
N LEU A 204 -4.10 -1.28 1.60
CA LEU A 204 -3.15 -2.16 0.93
C LEU A 204 -3.06 -3.47 1.69
N ASN A 205 -3.20 -4.57 0.98
CA ASN A 205 -2.97 -5.93 1.48
C ASN A 205 -1.99 -6.65 0.57
N ASP A 206 -1.36 -7.69 1.08
CA ASP A 206 -0.61 -8.61 0.22
C ASP A 206 -1.53 -9.22 -0.83
N ALA A 207 -0.99 -9.50 -2.03
CA ALA A 207 -1.76 -10.09 -3.12
C ALA A 207 -2.27 -11.48 -2.73
N LYS A 208 -3.59 -11.67 -2.72
CA LYS A 208 -4.22 -12.94 -2.30
C LYS A 208 -4.01 -14.09 -3.29
N LYS A 209 -3.81 -13.78 -4.57
CA LYS A 209 -3.71 -14.78 -5.64
C LYS A 209 -2.29 -15.26 -5.90
N ILE A 210 -1.31 -14.63 -5.27
CA ILE A 210 0.11 -14.92 -5.47
C ILE A 210 0.69 -15.32 -4.12
N PRO A 211 1.55 -16.36 -4.07
CA PRO A 211 2.20 -16.75 -2.83
C PRO A 211 3.04 -15.59 -2.28
N LEU A 212 3.12 -15.51 -0.96
CA LEU A 212 3.99 -14.55 -0.28
C LEU A 212 5.45 -14.87 -0.62
N ARG A 213 6.26 -13.83 -0.71
CA ARG A 213 7.72 -13.96 -0.84
C ARG A 213 8.34 -14.27 0.52
N ASP A 214 9.47 -14.95 0.53
CA ASP A 214 10.15 -15.35 1.77
C ASP A 214 10.91 -14.17 2.42
N ASP A 215 11.23 -13.13 1.65
CA ASP A 215 11.98 -11.94 2.06
C ASP A 215 11.12 -10.86 2.76
N LEU A 216 9.86 -11.15 3.09
CA LEU A 216 8.97 -10.19 3.70
C LEU A 216 9.16 -10.09 5.22
N PRO A 217 9.13 -8.87 5.81
CA PRO A 217 9.22 -8.69 7.24
C PRO A 217 8.01 -9.33 7.95
N LEU A 218 8.28 -10.24 8.87
CA LEU A 218 7.28 -10.90 9.71
C LEU A 218 7.52 -10.51 11.18
N PRO A 219 6.48 -10.20 11.94
CA PRO A 219 5.05 -10.13 11.60
C PRO A 219 4.68 -8.89 10.78
N ALA A 220 5.47 -7.81 10.84
CA ALA A 220 5.31 -6.57 10.06
C ALA A 220 6.59 -5.73 10.11
N GLY A 221 6.74 -4.75 9.19
CA GLY A 221 7.78 -3.71 9.28
C GLY A 221 7.45 -2.74 10.41
N VAL A 222 8.03 -2.95 11.58
CA VAL A 222 7.82 -2.15 12.79
C VAL A 222 8.91 -1.08 12.89
N LYS A 223 8.54 0.11 13.38
CA LYS A 223 9.50 1.20 13.63
C LYS A 223 10.53 0.76 14.68
N GLY A 224 11.82 0.81 14.33
CA GLY A 224 12.92 0.39 15.20
C GLY A 224 13.41 -1.05 14.98
N HIS A 225 12.84 -1.79 14.06
CA HIS A 225 13.37 -3.07 13.60
C HIS A 225 14.00 -2.86 12.20
N ASP A 226 15.22 -2.36 12.18
CA ASP A 226 15.97 -2.25 10.92
C ASP A 226 16.34 -3.65 10.44
N LEU A 227 15.90 -3.99 9.22
CA LEU A 227 16.23 -5.25 8.53
C LEU A 227 17.71 -5.37 8.12
N SER A 228 18.58 -4.54 8.70
CA SER A 228 20.03 -4.54 8.38
C SER A 228 20.87 -5.47 9.24
N GLU A 229 20.31 -6.28 10.14
CA GLU A 229 21.10 -7.08 11.09
C GLU A 229 20.90 -8.61 11.00
N GLU A 230 20.33 -9.17 9.92
CA GLU A 230 20.41 -10.63 9.69
C GLU A 230 20.65 -10.98 8.22
N ALA A 231 21.80 -10.55 7.69
CA ALA A 231 22.48 -11.34 6.66
C ALA A 231 23.46 -12.25 7.39
N PRO A 232 23.35 -13.59 7.31
CA PRO A 232 24.39 -14.45 7.82
C PRO A 232 25.68 -14.13 7.09
N ALA A 233 26.73 -13.77 7.83
CA ALA A 233 28.07 -13.62 7.32
C ALA A 233 28.49 -14.97 6.74
N GLU A 234 28.50 -15.12 5.42
CA GLU A 234 29.29 -16.16 4.76
C GLU A 234 30.73 -15.87 5.07
N GLU A 235 31.28 -16.67 5.96
CA GLU A 235 32.72 -16.80 6.17
C GLU A 235 33.32 -17.31 4.85
N THR A 236 33.86 -16.40 4.06
CA THR A 236 34.87 -16.78 3.03
C THR A 236 36.17 -17.02 3.71
N PRO A 237 36.79 -18.18 3.52
CA PRO A 237 38.13 -18.46 4.09
C PRO A 237 39.18 -17.53 3.47
N ALA A 238 39.87 -16.83 4.33
CA ALA A 238 41.02 -15.99 3.98
C ALA A 238 42.06 -16.82 3.23
N THR A 239 42.30 -16.50 1.97
CA THR A 239 43.50 -16.87 1.29
C THR A 239 44.53 -15.78 1.57
N GLU A 240 45.46 -16.10 2.46
CA GLU A 240 46.73 -15.36 2.60
C GLU A 240 47.52 -15.53 1.29
N GLU A 241 47.73 -14.44 0.58
CA GLU A 241 48.92 -14.17 -0.22
C GLU A 241 48.73 -12.83 -0.94
N GLU A 242 49.66 -11.94 -0.69
CA GLU A 242 50.10 -10.72 -1.36
C GLU A 242 50.01 -9.44 -0.54
N ALA A 243 51.03 -9.23 0.24
CA ALA A 243 51.50 -7.90 0.58
C ALA A 243 53.05 -7.90 0.77
N PRO A 244 53.82 -7.59 -0.28
CA PRO A 244 55.03 -6.81 -0.01
C PRO A 244 55.16 -5.51 -0.84
N ALA A 245 54.32 -5.20 -1.83
CA ALA A 245 54.58 -4.08 -2.75
C ALA A 245 54.22 -2.69 -2.22
N GLU A 246 53.33 -2.55 -1.23
CA GLU A 246 52.96 -1.22 -0.70
C GLU A 246 53.91 -0.66 0.38
N LYS A 247 54.73 -1.49 1.00
CA LYS A 247 55.70 -0.99 1.99
C LYS A 247 56.97 -0.42 1.37
N GLU A 248 57.38 -0.86 0.16
CA GLU A 248 58.52 -0.30 -0.55
C GLU A 248 58.23 1.09 -1.15
N ALA A 249 57.00 1.35 -1.60
CA ALA A 249 56.62 2.63 -2.19
C ALA A 249 56.49 3.77 -1.14
N LEU A 250 56.24 3.45 0.12
CA LEU A 250 56.23 4.43 1.22
C LEU A 250 57.62 4.78 1.73
N ALA A 251 58.54 3.83 1.75
CA ALA A 251 59.95 4.05 2.15
C ALA A 251 60.71 4.90 1.12
N GLU A 252 60.44 4.76 -0.17
CA GLU A 252 61.05 5.57 -1.23
C GLU A 252 60.61 7.03 -1.24
N LYS A 253 59.34 7.30 -0.84
CA LYS A 253 58.83 8.67 -0.71
C LYS A 253 59.36 9.42 0.51
N GLU A 254 59.64 8.73 1.62
CA GLU A 254 60.28 9.35 2.78
C GLU A 254 61.76 9.66 2.59
N ALA A 255 62.48 8.83 1.81
CA ALA A 255 63.90 9.06 1.49
C ALA A 255 64.07 10.27 0.56
N LEU A 256 63.16 10.51 -0.40
CA LEU A 256 63.23 11.66 -1.30
C LEU A 256 62.89 12.99 -0.60
N ALA A 257 62.01 12.95 0.45
CA ALA A 257 61.68 14.14 1.21
C ALA A 257 62.78 14.55 2.20
N GLU A 258 63.68 13.65 2.64
CA GLU A 258 64.82 14.00 3.46
C GLU A 258 66.03 14.54 2.67
N GLU A 259 66.14 14.20 1.37
CA GLU A 259 67.17 14.72 0.48
C GLU A 259 66.90 16.16 0.04
N GLU A 260 65.62 16.54 -0.23
CA GLU A 260 65.25 17.90 -0.56
C GLU A 260 65.37 18.90 0.62
N ALA A 261 65.30 18.43 1.87
CA ALA A 261 65.45 19.27 3.08
C ALA A 261 66.92 19.60 3.42
N LYS A 262 67.90 18.95 2.76
CA LYS A 262 69.32 19.17 3.00
C LYS A 262 69.98 20.11 2.00
N ASP A 263 69.31 20.43 0.89
CA ASP A 263 69.85 21.36 -0.12
C ASP A 263 69.36 22.80 0.05
N GLU A 264 68.52 23.10 1.03
CA GLU A 264 68.06 24.46 1.36
C GLU A 264 68.61 25.01 2.72
N SER A 265 69.79 24.54 3.20
CA SER A 265 70.42 25.14 4.39
C SER A 265 71.85 25.62 4.15
#